data_4c55ff79a7334b01f7fd3d4ee5fc6941
#
_entry.id   4c55ff79a7334b01f7fd3d4ee5fc6941
#
_cell.length_a   1.000
_cell.length_b   1.000
_cell.length_c   1.000
_cell.angle_alpha   90.00
_cell.angle_beta   90.00
_cell.angle_gamma   90.00
#
_symmetry.space_group_name_H-M   'P 1'
#
loop_
_entity.id
_entity.type
_entity.pdbx_description
1 polymer ?
#
loop_
_entity_poly.entity_id
_entity_poly.type
_entity_poly.pdbx_seq_one_letter_code
_entity_poly.pdbx_strand_id
1 'polypeptide(L)'
;MLYLTKVKKFGMVSLTGIILGLLNLIMGSGVLVLIFGIIFGVLGDVILWAGKYQSWKCTLLAGGVFSLWIMGYVSRMFLTRDDFFASLVSSYGQEYVDTLISYTPGWMFPVLFIVTFIGGVLGALLGKAVLKKHFEKAGIA
;
A
#
# COMPACT_ATOMS: atom_id res chain seq x y z
N MET A 1 2.64 -11.19 5.52
CA MET A 1 2.03 -11.78 6.72
C MET A 1 3.04 -12.42 7.67
N LEU A 2 3.88 -13.38 7.22
CA LEU A 2 4.89 -13.99 8.08
C LEU A 2 5.75 -12.94 8.83
N TYR A 3 6.19 -11.91 8.14
CA TYR A 3 6.93 -10.79 8.72
C TYR A 3 6.17 -10.10 9.88
N LEU A 4 4.88 -9.81 9.70
CA LEU A 4 4.04 -9.16 10.72
C LEU A 4 3.78 -10.05 11.96
N THR A 5 3.86 -11.37 11.81
CA THR A 5 3.66 -12.31 12.92
C THR A 5 4.94 -12.61 13.69
N LYS A 6 6.10 -12.55 13.04
CA LYS A 6 7.41 -12.87 13.64
C LYS A 6 8.11 -11.66 14.25
N VAL A 7 8.05 -10.49 13.59
CA VAL A 7 8.67 -9.27 14.09
C VAL A 7 7.66 -8.49 14.91
N LYS A 8 7.76 -8.53 16.24
CA LYS A 8 6.84 -7.88 17.18
C LYS A 8 7.48 -6.60 17.75
N LYS A 9 7.93 -5.70 16.87
CA LYS A 9 8.58 -4.44 17.27
C LYS A 9 7.93 -3.27 16.56
N PHE A 10 7.73 -2.17 17.29
CA PHE A 10 7.28 -0.92 16.69
C PHE A 10 8.31 -0.41 15.67
N GLY A 11 7.84 0.15 14.57
CA GLY A 11 8.70 0.66 13.50
C GLY A 11 8.95 -0.33 12.35
N MET A 12 8.55 -1.59 12.48
CA MET A 12 8.82 -2.58 11.44
C MET A 12 8.04 -2.31 10.16
N VAL A 13 6.78 -1.90 10.25
CA VAL A 13 5.94 -1.57 9.10
C VAL A 13 6.35 -0.23 8.52
N SER A 14 6.64 0.75 9.38
CA SER A 14 7.19 2.06 9.00
C SER A 14 8.49 1.92 8.22
N LEU A 15 9.42 1.11 8.71
CA LEU A 15 10.70 0.85 8.02
C LEU A 15 10.46 0.23 6.63
N THR A 16 9.55 -0.73 6.54
CA THR A 16 9.17 -1.33 5.25
C THR A 16 8.58 -0.28 4.31
N GLY A 17 7.69 0.58 4.80
CA GLY A 17 7.10 1.68 4.03
C GLY A 17 8.15 2.68 3.54
N ILE A 18 9.13 3.03 4.38
CA ILE A 18 10.23 3.92 4.02
C ILE A 18 11.11 3.28 2.94
N ILE A 19 11.51 2.03 3.11
CA ILE A 19 12.36 1.32 2.13
C ILE A 19 11.65 1.22 0.78
N LEU A 20 10.38 0.80 0.78
CA LEU A 20 9.60 0.72 -0.46
C LEU A 20 9.40 2.10 -1.09
N GLY A 21 9.13 3.12 -0.29
CA GLY A 21 9.00 4.49 -0.76
C GLY A 21 10.29 5.03 -1.37
N LEU A 22 11.45 4.79 -0.74
CA LEU A 22 12.76 5.20 -1.26
C LEU A 22 13.10 4.47 -2.56
N LEU A 23 12.89 3.16 -2.64
CA LEU A 23 13.10 2.40 -3.88
C LEU A 23 12.25 2.97 -5.02
N ASN A 24 10.98 3.26 -4.75
CA ASN A 24 10.10 3.86 -5.75
C ASN A 24 10.53 5.29 -6.12
N LEU A 25 11.03 6.07 -5.18
CA LEU A 25 11.57 7.41 -5.45
C LEU A 25 12.77 7.33 -6.40
N ILE A 26 13.69 6.40 -6.18
CA ILE A 26 14.85 6.16 -7.05
C ILE A 26 14.41 5.72 -8.46
N MET A 27 13.33 4.93 -8.54
CA MET A 27 12.72 4.51 -9.82
C MET A 27 11.92 5.62 -10.53
N GLY A 28 11.89 6.85 -9.97
CA GLY A 28 11.20 7.99 -10.58
C GLY A 28 9.70 8.05 -10.31
N SER A 29 9.18 7.27 -9.38
CA SER A 29 7.74 7.22 -9.06
C SER A 29 7.21 8.46 -8.32
N GLY A 30 8.12 9.37 -7.90
CA GLY A 30 7.79 10.61 -7.22
C GLY A 30 7.71 10.51 -5.70
N VAL A 31 7.80 11.68 -5.07
CA VAL A 31 7.88 11.82 -3.59
C VAL A 31 6.62 11.37 -2.88
N LEU A 32 5.45 11.46 -3.51
CA LEU A 32 4.16 11.08 -2.91
C LEU A 32 4.14 9.62 -2.45
N VAL A 33 4.77 8.71 -3.19
CA VAL A 33 4.86 7.30 -2.81
C VAL A 33 5.63 7.12 -1.49
N LEU A 34 6.72 7.88 -1.30
CA LEU A 34 7.48 7.88 -0.05
C LEU A 34 6.65 8.42 1.12
N ILE A 35 5.96 9.55 0.91
CA ILE A 35 5.11 10.17 1.93
C ILE A 35 4.00 9.20 2.37
N PHE A 36 3.29 8.60 1.43
CA PHE A 36 2.26 7.60 1.71
C PHE A 36 2.83 6.35 2.37
N GLY A 37 4.01 5.90 1.95
CA GLY A 37 4.73 4.78 2.59
C GLY A 37 5.03 5.04 4.06
N ILE A 38 5.48 6.25 4.39
CA ILE A 38 5.74 6.66 5.78
C ILE A 38 4.43 6.75 6.57
N ILE A 39 3.43 7.47 6.07
CA ILE A 39 2.15 7.69 6.77
C ILE A 39 1.47 6.35 7.07
N PHE A 40 1.25 5.54 6.05
CA PHE A 40 0.53 4.27 6.21
C PHE A 40 1.39 3.19 6.88
N GLY A 41 2.71 3.29 6.80
CA GLY A 41 3.64 2.47 7.57
C GLY A 41 3.50 2.75 9.07
N VAL A 42 3.54 4.03 9.48
CA VAL A 42 3.36 4.44 10.88
C VAL A 42 1.97 4.07 11.40
N LEU A 43 0.91 4.31 10.62
CA LEU A 43 -0.44 3.91 11.00
C LEU A 43 -0.56 2.39 11.19
N GLY A 44 0.07 1.60 10.32
CA GLY A 44 0.15 0.16 10.47
C GLY A 44 0.83 -0.28 11.77
N ASP A 45 1.97 0.36 12.11
CA ASP A 45 2.67 0.10 13.36
C ASP A 45 1.85 0.48 14.60
N VAL A 46 1.15 1.62 14.57
CA VAL A 46 0.27 2.06 15.66
C VAL A 46 -0.86 1.05 15.89
N ILE A 47 -1.47 0.54 14.81
CA ILE A 47 -2.53 -0.47 14.91
C ILE A 47 -1.99 -1.77 15.53
N LEU A 48 -0.82 -2.22 15.10
CA LEU A 48 -0.17 -3.42 15.65
C LEU A 48 0.21 -3.24 17.13
N TRP A 49 0.74 -2.07 17.47
CA TRP A 49 1.08 -1.72 18.85
C TRP A 49 -0.16 -1.69 19.75
N ALA A 50 -1.26 -1.07 19.30
CA ALA A 50 -2.54 -1.05 20.02
C ALA A 50 -3.09 -2.47 20.25
N GLY A 51 -2.87 -3.38 19.30
CA GLY A 51 -3.20 -4.82 19.44
C GLY A 51 -2.17 -5.64 20.23
N LYS A 52 -1.14 -4.97 20.83
CA LYS A 52 -0.03 -5.63 21.57
C LYS A 52 0.66 -6.74 20.75
N TYR A 53 0.62 -6.64 19.43
CA TYR A 53 1.17 -7.63 18.47
C TYR A 53 0.60 -9.06 18.64
N GLN A 54 -0.51 -9.22 19.34
CA GLN A 54 -1.16 -10.51 19.61
C GLN A 54 -2.53 -10.61 18.93
N SER A 55 -3.15 -9.46 18.66
CA SER A 55 -4.49 -9.43 18.06
C SER A 55 -4.42 -9.67 16.56
N TRP A 56 -5.00 -10.78 16.14
CA TRP A 56 -5.10 -11.11 14.73
C TRP A 56 -5.95 -10.10 13.93
N LYS A 57 -6.98 -9.54 14.56
CA LYS A 57 -7.81 -8.48 13.94
C LYS A 57 -6.97 -7.23 13.64
N CYS A 58 -6.11 -6.82 14.58
CA CYS A 58 -5.20 -5.69 14.37
C CYS A 58 -4.17 -5.99 13.27
N THR A 59 -3.69 -7.23 13.17
CA THR A 59 -2.78 -7.63 12.07
C THR A 59 -3.46 -7.53 10.71
N LEU A 60 -4.73 -7.94 10.58
CA LEU A 60 -5.49 -7.80 9.35
C LEU A 60 -5.72 -6.32 9.00
N LEU A 61 -6.13 -5.50 10.00
CA LEU A 61 -6.33 -4.07 9.81
C LEU A 61 -5.02 -3.36 9.42
N ALA A 62 -3.92 -3.67 10.09
CA ALA A 62 -2.62 -3.11 9.76
C ALA A 62 -2.18 -3.49 8.33
N GLY A 63 -2.46 -4.71 7.89
CA GLY A 63 -2.23 -5.14 6.51
C GLY A 63 -3.08 -4.35 5.50
N GLY A 64 -4.36 -4.14 5.80
CA GLY A 64 -5.26 -3.32 4.99
C GLY A 64 -4.83 -1.86 4.92
N VAL A 65 -4.50 -1.26 6.07
CA VAL A 65 -4.01 0.13 6.15
C VAL A 65 -2.66 0.27 5.45
N PHE A 66 -1.74 -0.64 5.68
CA PHE A 66 -0.43 -0.59 5.02
C PHE A 66 -0.55 -0.70 3.49
N SER A 67 -1.50 -1.47 2.96
CA SER A 67 -1.70 -1.58 1.51
C SER A 67 -2.00 -0.23 0.84
N LEU A 68 -2.51 0.75 1.60
CA LEU A 68 -2.80 2.10 1.10
C LEU A 68 -1.54 2.90 0.71
N TRP A 69 -0.33 2.45 1.06
CA TRP A 69 0.89 3.10 0.60
C TRP A 69 0.96 3.20 -0.93
N ILE A 70 0.37 2.24 -1.66
CA ILE A 70 0.33 2.22 -3.11
C ILE A 70 -0.51 3.37 -3.68
N MET A 71 -1.41 3.95 -2.86
CA MET A 71 -2.19 5.12 -3.26
C MET A 71 -1.30 6.36 -3.49
N GLY A 72 -0.08 6.36 -2.97
CA GLY A 72 0.92 7.38 -3.33
C GLY A 72 1.22 7.41 -4.84
N TYR A 73 1.16 6.28 -5.49
CA TYR A 73 1.30 6.14 -6.94
C TYR A 73 0.10 6.73 -7.68
N VAL A 74 -1.08 6.29 -7.26
CA VAL A 74 -2.35 6.71 -7.86
C VAL A 74 -2.63 8.19 -7.57
N SER A 75 -2.20 8.70 -6.41
CA SER A 75 -2.39 10.10 -6.03
C SER A 75 -1.77 11.09 -7.01
N ARG A 76 -0.69 10.73 -7.69
CA ARG A 76 -0.09 11.58 -8.73
C ARG A 76 -1.07 11.86 -9.87
N MET A 77 -1.87 10.88 -10.24
CA MET A 77 -2.86 11.00 -11.31
C MET A 77 -4.02 11.93 -10.95
N PHE A 78 -4.24 12.18 -9.65
CA PHE A 78 -5.34 13.02 -9.16
C PHE A 78 -4.87 14.35 -8.57
N LEU A 79 -3.73 14.36 -7.85
CA LEU A 79 -3.21 15.55 -7.17
C LEU A 79 -2.26 16.39 -8.04
N THR A 80 -1.45 15.73 -8.87
CA THR A 80 -0.54 16.40 -9.82
C THR A 80 -0.93 16.01 -11.25
N ARG A 81 -2.22 16.18 -11.54
CA ARG A 81 -2.85 15.67 -12.75
C ARG A 81 -2.20 16.19 -14.02
N ASP A 82 -1.98 17.50 -14.10
CA ASP A 82 -1.44 18.16 -15.29
C ASP A 82 -0.02 17.69 -15.60
N ASP A 83 0.87 17.65 -14.60
CA ASP A 83 2.25 17.20 -14.75
C ASP A 83 2.34 15.71 -15.08
N PHE A 84 1.48 14.90 -14.43
CA PHE A 84 1.43 13.47 -14.67
C PHE A 84 0.98 13.16 -16.10
N PHE A 85 -0.10 13.74 -16.56
CA PHE A 85 -0.61 13.51 -17.91
C PHE A 85 0.29 14.12 -18.97
N ALA A 86 0.90 15.28 -18.75
CA ALA A 86 1.89 15.85 -19.66
C ALA A 86 3.08 14.92 -19.88
N SER A 87 3.55 14.24 -18.82
CA SER A 87 4.63 13.25 -18.93
C SER A 87 4.21 12.01 -19.71
N LEU A 88 2.95 11.60 -19.63
CA LEU A 88 2.42 10.46 -20.37
C LEU A 88 2.22 10.76 -21.86
N VAL A 89 1.83 11.99 -22.22
CA VAL A 89 1.69 12.39 -23.64
C VAL A 89 2.97 12.18 -24.41
N SER A 90 4.11 12.51 -23.82
CA SER A 90 5.42 12.32 -24.45
C SER A 90 5.79 10.85 -24.71
N SER A 91 5.22 9.93 -23.92
CA SER A 91 5.54 8.49 -23.96
C SER A 91 4.50 7.65 -24.69
N TYR A 92 3.23 8.00 -24.59
CA TYR A 92 2.09 7.19 -25.06
C TYR A 92 1.17 7.91 -26.06
N GLY A 93 1.33 9.21 -26.24
CA GLY A 93 0.52 10.02 -27.14
C GLY A 93 -0.76 10.59 -26.49
N GLN A 94 -1.33 11.60 -27.17
CA GLN A 94 -2.49 12.35 -26.65
C GLN A 94 -3.76 11.50 -26.57
N GLU A 95 -4.03 10.67 -27.56
CA GLU A 95 -5.23 9.82 -27.61
C GLU A 95 -5.31 8.85 -26.42
N TYR A 96 -4.16 8.27 -26.04
CA TYR A 96 -4.09 7.41 -24.85
C TYR A 96 -4.39 8.18 -23.58
N VAL A 97 -3.84 9.39 -23.44
CA VAL A 97 -4.04 10.24 -22.26
C VAL A 97 -5.49 10.70 -22.16
N ASP A 98 -6.12 11.12 -23.25
CA ASP A 98 -7.52 11.54 -23.27
C ASP A 98 -8.46 10.38 -22.87
N THR A 99 -8.17 9.18 -23.34
CA THR A 99 -8.88 7.97 -22.95
C THR A 99 -8.73 7.70 -21.45
N LEU A 100 -7.50 7.78 -20.93
CA LEU A 100 -7.20 7.56 -19.52
C LEU A 100 -7.90 8.60 -18.62
N ILE A 101 -7.91 9.88 -19.02
CA ILE A 101 -8.63 10.95 -18.32
C ILE A 101 -10.13 10.66 -18.25
N SER A 102 -10.73 10.16 -19.32
CA SER A 102 -12.16 9.83 -19.36
C SER A 102 -12.54 8.72 -18.39
N TYR A 103 -11.62 7.75 -18.15
CA TYR A 103 -11.82 6.63 -17.21
C TYR A 103 -11.41 6.95 -15.78
N THR A 104 -10.80 8.10 -15.49
CA THR A 104 -10.33 8.48 -14.15
C THR A 104 -10.98 9.78 -13.66
N PRO A 105 -12.31 9.81 -13.47
CA PRO A 105 -12.98 10.97 -12.88
C PRO A 105 -12.56 11.12 -11.40
N GLY A 106 -12.63 12.36 -10.88
CA GLY A 106 -12.16 12.67 -9.52
C GLY A 106 -12.83 11.86 -8.40
N TRP A 107 -14.09 11.44 -8.57
CA TRP A 107 -14.80 10.61 -7.61
C TRP A 107 -14.22 9.19 -7.48
N MET A 108 -13.46 8.74 -8.45
CA MET A 108 -12.81 7.43 -8.43
C MET A 108 -11.70 7.36 -7.37
N PHE A 109 -11.09 8.47 -7.02
CA PHE A 109 -10.00 8.53 -6.04
C PHE A 109 -10.39 7.93 -4.67
N PRO A 110 -11.47 8.39 -4.00
CA PRO A 110 -11.90 7.76 -2.74
C PRO A 110 -12.34 6.30 -2.91
N VAL A 111 -12.93 5.94 -4.05
CA VAL A 111 -13.30 4.54 -4.33
C VAL A 111 -12.07 3.65 -4.39
N LEU A 112 -10.99 4.11 -5.01
CA LEU A 112 -9.73 3.37 -5.07
C LEU A 112 -9.10 3.15 -3.69
N PHE A 113 -9.23 4.11 -2.76
CA PHE A 113 -8.81 3.90 -1.36
C PHE A 113 -9.58 2.76 -0.71
N ILE A 114 -10.90 2.73 -0.85
CA ILE A 114 -11.75 1.69 -0.28
C ILE A 114 -11.41 0.33 -0.89
N VAL A 115 -11.30 0.24 -2.20
CA VAL A 115 -10.98 -1.01 -2.92
C VAL A 115 -9.58 -1.51 -2.53
N THR A 116 -8.59 -0.63 -2.44
CA THR A 116 -7.23 -0.98 -2.04
C THR A 116 -7.19 -1.49 -0.60
N PHE A 117 -7.91 -0.85 0.31
CA PHE A 117 -8.02 -1.28 1.69
C PHE A 117 -8.65 -2.68 1.79
N ILE A 118 -9.78 -2.91 1.12
CA ILE A 118 -10.45 -4.21 1.09
C ILE A 118 -9.51 -5.28 0.49
N GLY A 119 -8.85 -4.96 -0.62
CA GLY A 119 -7.86 -5.83 -1.24
C GLY A 119 -6.71 -6.18 -0.30
N GLY A 120 -6.22 -5.21 0.48
CA GLY A 120 -5.19 -5.42 1.50
C GLY A 120 -5.64 -6.35 2.62
N VAL A 121 -6.88 -6.19 3.11
CA VAL A 121 -7.47 -7.09 4.12
C VAL A 121 -7.64 -8.50 3.57
N LEU A 122 -8.16 -8.64 2.35
CA LEU A 122 -8.29 -9.94 1.68
C LEU A 122 -6.93 -10.61 1.46
N GLY A 123 -5.93 -9.87 1.02
CA GLY A 123 -4.55 -10.35 0.89
C GLY A 123 -3.97 -10.79 2.24
N ALA A 124 -4.29 -10.09 3.31
CA ALA A 124 -3.90 -10.46 4.66
C ALA A 124 -4.60 -11.75 5.14
N LEU A 125 -5.88 -11.95 4.80
CA LEU A 125 -6.60 -13.19 5.07
C LEU A 125 -6.03 -14.38 4.31
N LEU A 126 -5.72 -14.21 3.03
CA LEU A 126 -5.04 -15.22 2.22
C LEU A 126 -3.66 -15.57 2.81
N GLY A 127 -2.89 -14.55 3.20
CA GLY A 127 -1.61 -14.73 3.88
C GLY A 127 -1.74 -15.54 5.17
N LYS A 128 -2.82 -15.33 5.93
CA LYS A 128 -3.15 -16.15 7.11
C LYS A 128 -3.37 -17.62 6.75
N ALA A 129 -4.20 -17.87 5.75
CA ALA A 129 -4.53 -19.22 5.33
C ALA A 129 -3.27 -19.98 4.87
N VAL A 130 -2.39 -19.31 4.12
CA VAL A 130 -1.10 -19.86 3.68
C VAL A 130 -0.17 -20.15 4.87
N LEU A 131 -0.06 -19.22 5.82
CA LEU A 131 0.73 -19.41 7.04
C LEU A 131 0.27 -20.65 7.81
N LYS A 132 -1.03 -20.76 8.08
CA LYS A 132 -1.60 -21.91 8.79
C LYS A 132 -1.36 -23.21 8.06
N LYS A 133 -1.55 -23.22 6.74
CA LYS A 133 -1.44 -24.46 5.94
C LYS A 133 -0.02 -24.97 5.78
N HIS A 134 0.94 -24.07 5.58
CA HIS A 134 2.29 -24.44 5.16
C HIS A 134 3.36 -24.21 6.25
N PHE A 135 3.29 -23.11 6.97
CA PHE A 135 4.35 -22.71 7.88
C PHE A 135 4.15 -23.22 9.32
N GLU A 136 2.91 -23.27 9.82
CA GLU A 136 2.63 -23.89 11.12
C GLU A 136 2.92 -25.40 11.09
N LYS A 137 2.53 -26.08 10.00
CA LYS A 137 2.81 -27.52 9.82
C LYS A 137 4.32 -27.83 9.69
N ALA A 138 5.09 -26.87 9.17
CA ALA A 138 6.54 -26.99 9.06
C ALA A 138 7.30 -26.53 10.33
N GLY A 139 6.59 -26.09 11.38
CA GLY A 139 7.19 -25.60 12.62
C GLY A 139 7.92 -24.25 12.48
N ILE A 140 7.67 -23.50 11.41
CA ILE A 140 8.36 -22.25 11.08
C ILE A 140 7.56 -21.03 11.56
N ALA A 141 6.25 -21.14 11.78
CA ALA A 141 5.35 -20.07 12.19
C ALA A 141 4.56 -20.40 13.45
#